data_d4e20ab0bb08f61a11ba49a94f885311
#
_entry.id   d4e20ab0bb08f61a11ba49a94f885311
#
_cell.length_a   1.000
_cell.length_b   1.000
_cell.length_c   1.000
_cell.angle_alpha   90.00
_cell.angle_beta   90.00
_cell.angle_gamma   90.00
#
_symmetry.space_group_name_H-M   'P 1'
#
loop_
_entity.id
_entity.type
_entity.pdbx_description
1 polymer ?
#
loop_
_entity_poly.entity_id
_entity_poly.type
_entity_poly.pdbx_seq_one_letter_code
_entity_poly.pdbx_strand_id
1 'polypeptide(L)'
;MKYQLFGKFTAHDNKRDELVDILIQASELLKKNSDCIHYIISTSNNPNDVWVSEIWTNKAAHDESLNPEDIKALIKTAMPLIASMSDQTELSAIGGKGI
;
A
#
# COMPACT_ATOMS: atom_id res chain seq x y z
N MET A 1 14.74 -13.67 -3.64
CA MET A 1 13.46 -13.27 -4.25
C MET A 1 12.87 -12.10 -3.49
N LYS A 2 12.22 -11.22 -4.19
CA LYS A 2 11.64 -10.03 -3.58
C LYS A 2 10.25 -10.33 -3.05
N TYR A 3 9.90 -9.65 -1.95
CA TYR A 3 8.57 -9.76 -1.36
C TYR A 3 7.60 -8.83 -2.11
N GLN A 4 6.47 -9.38 -2.53
CA GLN A 4 5.42 -8.61 -3.19
C GLN A 4 4.12 -8.77 -2.41
N LEU A 5 3.43 -7.66 -2.21
CA LEU A 5 2.11 -7.64 -1.58
C LEU A 5 1.15 -6.94 -2.53
N PHE A 6 0.00 -7.56 -2.75
CA PHE A 6 -1.03 -7.03 -3.63
C PHE A 6 -2.39 -7.17 -2.95
N GLY A 7 -3.19 -6.12 -2.97
CA GLY A 7 -4.47 -6.18 -2.30
C GLY A 7 -5.39 -5.02 -2.61
N LYS A 8 -6.61 -5.16 -2.15
CA LYS A 8 -7.67 -4.19 -2.37
C LYS A 8 -8.21 -3.68 -1.03
N PHE A 9 -8.35 -2.37 -0.93
CA PHE A 9 -9.12 -1.72 0.14
C PHE A 9 -10.44 -1.25 -0.44
N THR A 10 -11.53 -1.50 0.27
CA THR A 10 -12.82 -0.91 -0.06
C THR A 10 -13.09 0.21 0.94
N ALA A 11 -13.16 1.44 0.45
CA ALA A 11 -13.45 2.59 1.28
C ALA A 11 -14.96 2.68 1.55
N HIS A 12 -15.34 3.34 2.64
CA HIS A 12 -16.73 3.74 2.84
C HIS A 12 -17.17 4.68 1.72
N ASP A 13 -18.47 4.77 1.49
CA ASP A 13 -19.03 5.62 0.44
C ASP A 13 -18.49 7.06 0.54
N ASN A 14 -18.05 7.59 -0.60
CA ASN A 14 -17.50 8.93 -0.74
C ASN A 14 -16.18 9.16 0.00
N LYS A 15 -15.49 8.10 0.44
CA LYS A 15 -14.22 8.21 1.18
C LYS A 15 -13.01 7.73 0.38
N ARG A 16 -13.21 7.21 -0.85
CA ARG A 16 -12.10 6.69 -1.65
C ARG A 16 -11.02 7.75 -1.91
N ASP A 17 -11.40 8.95 -2.28
CA ASP A 17 -10.42 9.98 -2.63
C ASP A 17 -9.58 10.41 -1.42
N GLU A 18 -10.20 10.51 -0.24
CA GLU A 18 -9.45 10.76 1.00
C GLU A 18 -8.47 9.63 1.30
N LEU A 19 -8.90 8.37 1.12
CA LEU A 19 -8.04 7.22 1.33
C LEU A 19 -6.86 7.22 0.35
N VAL A 20 -7.13 7.49 -0.93
CA VAL A 20 -6.08 7.61 -1.95
C VAL A 20 -5.06 8.67 -1.55
N ASP A 21 -5.50 9.84 -1.10
CA ASP A 21 -4.59 10.91 -0.68
C ASP A 21 -3.67 10.48 0.46
N ILE A 22 -4.20 9.74 1.43
CA ILE A 22 -3.40 9.23 2.55
C ILE A 22 -2.37 8.22 2.06
N LEU A 23 -2.77 7.31 1.17
CA LEU A 23 -1.86 6.32 0.61
C LEU A 23 -0.77 6.97 -0.26
N ILE A 24 -1.09 8.03 -0.99
CA ILE A 24 -0.11 8.82 -1.73
C ILE A 24 0.89 9.47 -0.78
N GLN A 25 0.44 10.02 0.35
CA GLN A 25 1.33 10.57 1.36
C GLN A 25 2.28 9.49 1.92
N ALA A 26 1.76 8.31 2.19
CA ALA A 26 2.59 7.18 2.62
C ALA A 26 3.63 6.84 1.55
N SER A 27 3.24 6.80 0.29
CA SER A 27 4.14 6.55 -0.85
C SER A 27 5.27 7.58 -0.89
N GLU A 28 4.97 8.86 -0.65
CA GLU A 28 6.00 9.91 -0.62
C GLU A 28 7.02 9.67 0.49
N LEU A 29 6.57 9.24 1.67
CA LEU A 29 7.47 8.91 2.78
C LEU A 29 8.35 7.70 2.43
N LEU A 30 7.80 6.73 1.70
CA LEU A 30 8.52 5.52 1.31
C LEU A 30 9.58 5.76 0.24
N LYS A 31 9.58 6.90 -0.45
CA LYS A 31 10.63 7.24 -1.43
C LYS A 31 12.03 7.24 -0.81
N LYS A 32 12.14 7.49 0.48
CA LYS A 32 13.42 7.48 1.21
C LYS A 32 13.87 6.08 1.61
N ASN A 33 13.00 5.09 1.49
CA ASN A 33 13.29 3.73 1.91
C ASN A 33 13.78 2.92 0.71
N SER A 34 15.08 2.64 0.67
CA SER A 34 15.70 1.91 -0.44
C SER A 34 15.23 0.45 -0.55
N ASP A 35 14.63 -0.10 0.49
CA ASP A 35 14.08 -1.45 0.47
C ASP A 35 12.68 -1.50 -0.18
N CYS A 36 12.03 -0.35 -0.33
CA CYS A 36 10.79 -0.26 -1.09
C CYS A 36 11.10 -0.06 -2.57
N ILE A 37 10.81 -1.06 -3.38
CA ILE A 37 11.11 -1.03 -4.82
C ILE A 37 9.95 -0.41 -5.58
N HIS A 38 8.72 -0.82 -5.26
CA HIS A 38 7.49 -0.28 -5.83
C HIS A 38 6.43 -0.12 -4.75
N TYR A 39 5.66 0.95 -4.89
CA TYR A 39 4.45 1.16 -4.11
C TYR A 39 3.47 1.89 -5.00
N ILE A 40 2.54 1.15 -5.61
CA ILE A 40 1.63 1.67 -6.63
C ILE A 40 0.21 1.65 -6.10
N ILE A 41 -0.44 2.78 -6.14
CA ILE A 41 -1.84 2.94 -5.75
C ILE A 41 -2.66 3.10 -7.04
N SER A 42 -3.71 2.30 -7.17
CA SER A 42 -4.54 2.29 -8.38
C SER A 42 -6.02 2.31 -8.00
N THR A 43 -6.83 2.86 -8.89
CA THR A 43 -8.28 2.82 -8.77
C THR A 43 -8.86 2.05 -9.95
N SER A 44 -10.11 1.63 -9.81
CA SER A 44 -10.84 0.90 -10.85
C SER A 44 -12.20 1.56 -11.08
N ASN A 45 -13.03 0.93 -11.90
CA ASN A 45 -14.39 1.41 -12.16
C ASN A 45 -15.29 1.34 -10.93
N ASN A 46 -14.94 0.52 -9.94
CA ASN A 46 -15.68 0.50 -8.67
C ASN A 46 -15.32 1.76 -7.87
N PRO A 47 -16.32 2.60 -7.53
CA PRO A 47 -16.04 3.90 -6.92
C PRO A 47 -15.48 3.85 -5.51
N ASN A 48 -15.51 2.68 -4.85
CA ASN A 48 -15.04 2.51 -3.48
C ASN A 48 -13.72 1.76 -3.38
N ASP A 49 -13.24 1.16 -4.46
CA ASP A 49 -12.05 0.30 -4.41
C ASP A 49 -10.76 1.06 -4.67
N VAL A 50 -9.74 0.73 -3.89
CA VAL A 50 -8.35 1.17 -4.07
C VAL A 50 -7.46 -0.06 -4.05
N TRP A 51 -6.63 -0.20 -5.06
CA TRP A 51 -5.69 -1.30 -5.17
C TRP A 51 -4.28 -0.82 -4.84
N VAL A 52 -3.54 -1.63 -4.09
CA VAL A 52 -2.14 -1.33 -3.75
C VAL A 52 -1.28 -2.51 -4.16
N SER A 53 -0.22 -2.20 -4.90
CA SER A 53 0.80 -3.17 -5.28
C SER A 53 2.14 -2.71 -4.73
N GLU A 54 2.81 -3.56 -3.95
CA GLU A 54 4.07 -3.25 -3.30
C GLU A 54 5.10 -4.30 -3.62
N ILE A 55 6.34 -3.89 -3.85
CA ILE A 55 7.49 -4.79 -3.98
C ILE A 55 8.58 -4.28 -3.05
N TRP A 56 9.13 -5.19 -2.24
CA TRP A 56 10.15 -4.91 -1.23
C TRP A 56 11.32 -5.88 -1.39
N THR A 57 12.49 -5.51 -0.90
CA THR A 57 13.66 -6.39 -0.92
C THR A 57 13.39 -7.70 -0.17
N ASN A 58 12.63 -7.63 0.94
CA ASN A 58 12.18 -8.79 1.70
C ASN A 58 10.99 -8.41 2.58
N LYS A 59 10.37 -9.42 3.19
CA LYS A 59 9.20 -9.21 4.05
C LYS A 59 9.55 -8.43 5.32
N ALA A 60 10.74 -8.67 5.90
CA ALA A 60 11.15 -7.97 7.11
C ALA A 60 11.24 -6.45 6.87
N ALA A 61 11.76 -6.03 5.72
CA ALA A 61 11.82 -4.62 5.35
C ALA A 61 10.42 -4.00 5.23
N HIS A 62 9.47 -4.73 4.64
CA HIS A 62 8.08 -4.29 4.58
C HIS A 62 7.52 -4.11 6.00
N ASP A 63 7.70 -5.12 6.85
CA ASP A 63 7.13 -5.09 8.21
C ASP A 63 7.71 -3.93 9.02
N GLU A 64 9.01 -3.69 8.91
CA GLU A 64 9.69 -2.57 9.59
C GLU A 64 9.21 -1.21 9.07
N SER A 65 8.78 -1.12 7.83
CA SER A 65 8.31 0.14 7.23
C SER A 65 7.07 0.69 7.91
N LEU A 66 6.35 -0.14 8.68
CA LEU A 66 5.14 0.26 9.40
C LEU A 66 5.44 0.87 10.78
N ASN A 67 6.71 0.85 11.23
CA ASN A 67 7.09 1.29 12.56
C ASN A 67 7.30 2.81 12.73
N PRO A 68 7.77 3.58 11.72
CA PRO A 68 7.96 5.02 11.90
C PRO A 68 6.68 5.72 12.30
N GLU A 69 6.79 6.72 13.16
CA GLU A 69 5.63 7.41 13.73
C GLU A 69 4.79 8.14 12.68
N ASP A 70 5.43 8.70 11.65
CA ASP A 70 4.72 9.37 10.56
C ASP A 70 3.86 8.37 9.75
N ILE A 71 4.38 7.18 9.48
CA ILE A 71 3.62 6.12 8.82
C ILE A 71 2.47 5.65 9.72
N LYS A 72 2.73 5.42 11.00
CA LYS A 72 1.68 5.03 11.95
C LYS A 72 0.56 6.05 12.02
N ALA A 73 0.89 7.34 11.99
CA ALA A 73 -0.11 8.40 12.00
C ALA A 73 -1.00 8.35 10.75
N LEU A 74 -0.42 8.10 9.57
CA LEU A 74 -1.19 7.96 8.34
C LEU A 74 -2.10 6.72 8.39
N ILE A 75 -1.60 5.60 8.88
CA ILE A 75 -2.39 4.37 9.02
C ILE A 75 -3.59 4.63 9.94
N LYS A 76 -3.36 5.29 11.07
CA LYS A 76 -4.42 5.63 12.03
C LYS A 76 -5.50 6.51 11.38
N THR A 77 -5.10 7.46 10.53
CA THR A 77 -6.02 8.32 9.80
C THR A 77 -6.78 7.56 8.70
N ALA A 78 -6.12 6.59 8.07
CA ALA A 78 -6.72 5.79 6.99
C ALA A 78 -7.76 4.80 7.50
N MET A 79 -7.55 4.19 8.66
CA MET A 79 -8.40 3.11 9.16
C MET A 79 -9.90 3.42 9.19
N PRO A 80 -10.35 4.61 9.65
CA PRO A 80 -11.77 4.93 9.65
C PRO A 80 -12.39 5.04 8.26
N LEU A 81 -11.57 5.24 7.23
CA LEU A 81 -12.03 5.38 5.84
C LEU A 81 -12.25 4.03 5.17
N ILE A 82 -11.71 2.96 5.75
CA ILE A 82 -11.70 1.62 5.16
C ILE A 82 -12.88 0.82 5.70
N ALA A 83 -13.75 0.38 4.79
CA ALA A 83 -14.86 -0.51 5.12
C ALA A 83 -14.41 -1.97 5.20
N SER A 84 -13.53 -2.38 4.27
CA SER A 84 -13.02 -3.75 4.24
C SER A 84 -11.70 -3.82 3.48
N MET A 85 -10.93 -4.88 3.74
CA MET A 85 -9.73 -5.23 3.00
C MET A 85 -9.91 -6.65 2.46
N SER A 86 -9.67 -6.84 1.17
CA SER A 86 -9.82 -8.14 0.52
C SER A 86 -8.74 -8.37 -0.50
N ASP A 87 -8.67 -9.61 -0.98
CA ASP A 87 -7.73 -10.00 -2.03
C ASP A 87 -6.27 -9.71 -1.65
N GLN A 88 -5.96 -9.67 -0.34
CA GLN A 88 -4.59 -9.51 0.14
C GLN A 88 -3.80 -10.76 -0.18
N THR A 89 -2.81 -10.62 -1.05
CA THR A 89 -2.01 -11.75 -1.52
C THR A 89 -0.53 -11.44 -1.36
N GLU A 90 0.19 -12.35 -0.68
CA GLU A 90 1.65 -12.31 -0.61
C GLU A 90 2.22 -13.10 -1.78
N LEU A 91 3.14 -12.49 -2.52
CA LEU A 91 3.77 -13.06 -3.68
C LEU A 91 5.29 -12.97 -3.55
N SER A 92 5.99 -13.79 -4.32
CA SER A 92 7.44 -13.64 -4.50
C SER A 92 7.68 -13.13 -5.91
N ALA A 93 8.24 -11.94 -6.03
CA ALA A 93 8.60 -11.37 -7.33
C ALA A 93 9.94 -11.96 -7.75
N ILE A 94 9.91 -12.87 -8.72
CA ILE A 94 11.11 -13.60 -9.14
C ILE A 94 11.83 -12.95 -10.31
N GLY A 95 11.19 -12.04 -11.03
CA GLY A 95 11.81 -11.35 -12.15
C GLY A 95 10.79 -10.58 -12.96
N GLY A 96 11.28 -9.81 -13.90
CA GLY A 96 10.46 -9.02 -14.80
C GLY A 96 11.05 -7.64 -15.03
N LYS A 97 10.45 -6.91 -15.93
CA LYS A 97 10.89 -5.55 -16.20
C LYS A 97 10.59 -4.67 -14.99
N GLY A 98 11.58 -3.94 -14.53
CA GLY A 98 11.44 -3.03 -13.40
C GLY A 98 11.98 -3.57 -12.08
N ILE A 99 12.31 -4.85 -12.04
CA ILE A 99 12.89 -5.46 -10.82
C ILE A 99 14.13 -6.27 -11.07
#